data_3b829ecda9080efedc0285d39e02942e
#
_entry.id   3b829ecda9080efedc0285d39e02942e
#
_cell.length_a   1.000
_cell.length_b   1.000
_cell.length_c   1.000
_cell.angle_alpha   90.00
_cell.angle_beta   90.00
_cell.angle_gamma   90.00
#
_symmetry.space_group_name_H-M   'P 1'
#
loop_
_entity.id
_entity.type
_entity.pdbx_description
1 polymer ?
#
loop_
_entity_poly.entity_id
_entity_poly.type
_entity_poly.pdbx_seq_one_letter_code
_entity_poly.pdbx_strand_id
1 'polypeptide(L)'
;PSDSMDDLSTHLNDVFIFIKKWFIAFLFASIIVTIFIDQIISTWISSFEFDISELTVYSPERWLRMRWGTVMLAGLIMSFPYASLLMIKFVNPALYDFERKLILNLIGFSTLAICLIIPYCWFIISPNIMKDFTEITAIDQLSSSYDISMIYTIVLGITWSIVIAIISLTSQSISGILVDRDNIESTPVKWRIHMISLFILFLLLSGPLSPLWLPLSVSIIILTEFIHALIPSKSTSLIQSGFTTLNSDGSINRVAVLDCNCEDSCPSLINPPSNVAVIKTESICLNDESNERVIQILKSKRYTKFIVTGCNGIPIPKITKEYLNSS
;
A
#
# COMPACT_ATOMS: atom_id res chain seq x y z
N PRO A 1 -5.77 19.55 -26.30
CA PRO A 1 -4.55 19.59 -25.47
C PRO A 1 -4.73 20.37 -24.17
N SER A 2 -5.68 21.35 -24.08
CA SER A 2 -5.96 22.13 -22.87
C SER A 2 -6.64 21.28 -21.79
N ASP A 3 -7.59 20.42 -22.13
CA ASP A 3 -8.37 19.63 -21.18
C ASP A 3 -7.53 18.62 -20.39
N SER A 4 -6.48 18.06 -21.01
CA SER A 4 -5.57 17.10 -20.32
C SER A 4 -4.64 17.80 -19.32
N MET A 5 -4.31 19.08 -19.53
CA MET A 5 -3.47 19.85 -18.60
C MET A 5 -4.27 20.35 -17.38
N ASP A 6 -5.52 20.71 -17.58
CA ASP A 6 -6.42 21.11 -16.49
C ASP A 6 -6.75 19.91 -15.58
N ASP A 7 -6.93 18.72 -16.14
CA ASP A 7 -7.16 17.49 -15.40
C ASP A 7 -5.92 17.09 -14.55
N LEU A 8 -4.72 17.19 -15.12
CA LEU A 8 -3.47 16.95 -14.41
C LEU A 8 -3.25 17.94 -13.24
N SER A 9 -3.55 19.23 -13.48
CA SER A 9 -3.41 20.27 -12.45
C SER A 9 -4.34 20.04 -11.26
N THR A 10 -5.54 19.56 -11.51
CA THR A 10 -6.55 19.21 -10.50
C THR A 10 -6.08 18.02 -9.66
N HIS A 11 -5.59 16.95 -10.29
CA HIS A 11 -5.03 15.79 -9.58
C HIS A 11 -3.81 16.14 -8.73
N LEU A 12 -2.89 16.98 -9.23
CA LEU A 12 -1.73 17.43 -8.46
C LEU A 12 -2.16 18.27 -7.24
N ASN A 13 -3.18 19.12 -7.40
CA ASN A 13 -3.72 19.90 -6.29
C ASN A 13 -4.34 19.00 -5.21
N ASP A 14 -5.06 17.96 -5.58
CA ASP A 14 -5.66 17.01 -4.63
C ASP A 14 -4.58 16.24 -3.85
N VAL A 15 -3.51 15.80 -4.52
CA VAL A 15 -2.35 15.19 -3.86
C VAL A 15 -1.67 16.16 -2.91
N PHE A 16 -1.51 17.43 -3.32
CA PHE A 16 -0.92 18.46 -2.47
C PHE A 16 -1.77 18.73 -1.22
N ILE A 17 -3.10 18.81 -1.37
CA ILE A 17 -4.03 18.96 -0.25
C ILE A 17 -3.94 17.76 0.71
N PHE A 18 -3.86 16.54 0.18
CA PHE A 18 -3.66 15.32 0.97
C PHE A 18 -2.38 15.41 1.81
N ILE A 19 -1.24 15.67 1.16
CA ILE A 19 0.07 15.77 1.82
C ILE A 19 0.06 16.87 2.88
N LYS A 20 -0.49 18.04 2.56
CA LYS A 20 -0.60 19.17 3.50
C LYS A 20 -1.39 18.81 4.75
N LYS A 21 -2.55 18.18 4.61
CA LYS A 21 -3.40 17.78 5.74
C LYS A 21 -2.70 16.74 6.62
N TRP A 22 -2.09 15.73 6.01
CA TRP A 22 -1.34 14.73 6.74
C TRP A 22 -0.14 15.33 7.47
N PHE A 23 0.63 16.20 6.81
CA PHE A 23 1.79 16.86 7.42
C PHE A 23 1.42 17.70 8.64
N ILE A 24 0.29 18.43 8.58
CA ILE A 24 -0.22 19.18 9.74
C ILE A 24 -0.57 18.23 10.90
N ALA A 25 -1.24 17.11 10.62
CA ALA A 25 -1.56 16.12 11.64
C ALA A 25 -0.30 15.47 12.23
N PHE A 26 0.69 15.17 11.39
CA PHE A 26 2.00 14.67 11.82
C PHE A 26 2.73 15.66 12.72
N LEU A 27 2.78 16.95 12.38
CA LEU A 27 3.38 17.98 13.21
C LEU A 27 2.66 18.09 14.54
N PHE A 28 1.34 18.08 14.55
CA PHE A 28 0.54 18.14 15.78
C PHE A 28 0.80 16.92 16.68
N ALA A 29 0.82 15.72 16.12
CA ALA A 29 1.17 14.49 16.83
C ALA A 29 2.60 14.56 17.40
N SER A 30 3.56 15.04 16.61
CA SER A 30 4.96 15.20 17.05
C SER A 30 5.11 16.18 18.20
N ILE A 31 4.34 17.27 18.22
CA ILE A 31 4.31 18.21 19.35
C ILE A 31 3.79 17.52 20.61
N ILE A 32 2.70 16.75 20.51
CA ILE A 32 2.17 15.97 21.65
C ILE A 32 3.22 14.99 22.16
N VAL A 33 3.85 14.23 21.27
CA VAL A 33 4.90 13.27 21.66
C VAL A 33 6.07 13.97 22.33
N THR A 34 6.46 15.16 21.89
CA THR A 34 7.56 15.92 22.50
C THR A 34 7.30 16.25 23.98
N ILE A 35 6.04 16.45 24.37
CA ILE A 35 5.67 16.69 25.77
C ILE A 35 5.88 15.43 26.62
N PHE A 36 5.64 14.26 26.06
CA PHE A 36 5.70 12.98 26.77
C PHE A 36 6.98 12.17 26.48
N ILE A 37 7.96 12.75 25.77
CA ILE A 37 9.14 12.03 25.30
C ILE A 37 9.96 11.39 26.43
N ASP A 38 10.12 12.09 27.53
CA ASP A 38 10.89 11.58 28.66
C ASP A 38 10.21 10.40 29.34
N GLN A 39 8.87 10.41 29.41
CA GLN A 39 8.09 9.29 29.92
C GLN A 39 8.16 8.09 28.99
N ILE A 40 8.07 8.30 27.68
CA ILE A 40 8.15 7.24 26.67
C ILE A 40 9.52 6.55 26.74
N ILE A 41 10.60 7.33 26.77
CA ILE A 41 11.96 6.79 26.82
C ILE A 41 12.21 6.10 28.16
N SER A 42 11.81 6.70 29.29
CA SER A 42 11.98 6.07 30.60
C SER A 42 11.20 4.77 30.74
N THR A 43 9.97 4.72 30.22
CA THR A 43 9.16 3.49 30.18
C THR A 43 9.81 2.42 29.32
N TRP A 44 10.37 2.81 28.17
CA TRP A 44 11.10 1.88 27.31
C TRP A 44 12.36 1.35 27.97
N ILE A 45 13.18 2.23 28.61
CA ILE A 45 14.38 1.81 29.35
C ILE A 45 14.01 0.90 30.52
N SER A 46 12.94 1.20 31.26
CA SER A 46 12.51 0.37 32.39
C SER A 46 11.94 -0.99 31.98
N SER A 47 11.65 -1.19 30.69
CA SER A 47 11.25 -2.52 30.17
C SER A 47 12.42 -3.49 30.04
N PHE A 48 13.66 -3.00 30.11
CA PHE A 48 14.85 -3.84 30.15
C PHE A 48 15.13 -4.27 31.60
N GLU A 49 15.41 -5.55 31.80
CA GLU A 49 15.73 -6.14 33.12
C GLU A 49 17.19 -5.86 33.56
N PHE A 50 17.81 -4.80 33.06
CA PHE A 50 19.19 -4.41 33.43
C PHE A 50 19.24 -3.54 34.66
N ASP A 51 20.32 -3.65 35.42
CA ASP A 51 20.70 -2.60 36.38
C ASP A 51 21.02 -1.31 35.61
N ILE A 52 20.33 -0.22 35.97
CA ILE A 52 20.52 1.10 35.34
C ILE A 52 21.99 1.53 35.36
N SER A 53 22.78 1.02 36.32
CA SER A 53 24.21 1.27 36.45
C SER A 53 25.06 0.68 35.30
N GLU A 54 24.54 -0.28 34.54
CA GLU A 54 25.24 -0.89 33.42
C GLU A 54 24.98 -0.14 32.09
N LEU A 55 23.99 0.76 32.09
CA LEU A 55 23.63 1.53 30.90
C LEU A 55 24.46 2.83 30.85
N THR A 56 25.15 3.00 29.73
CA THR A 56 25.96 4.21 29.49
C THR A 56 25.54 4.92 28.20
N VAL A 57 25.68 6.24 28.22
CA VAL A 57 25.50 7.09 27.03
C VAL A 57 26.85 7.71 26.73
N TYR A 58 27.51 7.26 25.70
CA TYR A 58 28.86 7.73 25.36
C TYR A 58 28.91 9.11 24.74
N SER A 59 27.82 9.62 24.17
CA SER A 59 27.81 10.97 23.62
C SER A 59 26.45 11.67 23.75
N PRO A 60 26.43 12.95 24.17
CA PRO A 60 25.19 13.74 24.25
C PRO A 60 24.48 13.91 22.89
N GLU A 61 25.23 13.94 21.81
CA GLU A 61 24.71 14.09 20.46
C GLU A 61 23.90 12.87 20.04
N ARG A 62 24.34 11.64 20.39
CA ARG A 62 23.60 10.41 20.11
C ARG A 62 22.30 10.38 20.91
N TRP A 63 22.33 10.84 22.17
CA TRP A 63 21.14 10.96 22.99
C TRP A 63 20.11 11.91 22.38
N LEU A 64 20.55 13.06 21.88
CA LEU A 64 19.67 14.03 21.26
C LEU A 64 19.04 13.47 19.96
N ARG A 65 19.83 12.78 19.14
CA ARG A 65 19.30 12.09 17.94
C ARG A 65 18.26 11.03 18.30
N MET A 66 18.49 10.28 19.35
CA MET A 66 17.55 9.29 19.87
C MET A 66 16.21 9.92 20.24
N ARG A 67 16.22 11.01 21.02
CA ARG A 67 15.00 11.73 21.40
C ARG A 67 14.20 12.21 20.17
N TRP A 68 14.85 12.88 19.26
CA TRP A 68 14.18 13.37 18.04
C TRP A 68 13.74 12.24 17.12
N GLY A 69 14.50 11.16 17.02
CA GLY A 69 14.11 9.96 16.29
C GLY A 69 12.83 9.33 16.85
N THR A 70 12.71 9.27 18.19
CA THR A 70 11.48 8.78 18.85
C THR A 70 10.29 9.70 18.58
N VAL A 71 10.48 11.03 18.67
CA VAL A 71 9.41 12.00 18.36
C VAL A 71 8.91 11.83 16.95
N MET A 72 9.82 11.71 15.98
CA MET A 72 9.45 11.52 14.57
C MET A 72 8.72 10.19 14.34
N LEU A 73 9.23 9.10 14.90
CA LEU A 73 8.61 7.79 14.75
C LEU A 73 7.23 7.73 15.42
N ALA A 74 7.12 8.14 16.67
CA ALA A 74 5.86 8.11 17.40
C ALA A 74 4.83 9.07 16.79
N GLY A 75 5.26 10.26 16.35
CA GLY A 75 4.42 11.21 15.63
C GLY A 75 3.89 10.61 14.31
N LEU A 76 4.74 9.87 13.58
CA LEU A 76 4.33 9.18 12.35
C LEU A 76 3.30 8.09 12.65
N ILE A 77 3.54 7.25 13.67
CA ILE A 77 2.60 6.19 14.06
C ILE A 77 1.24 6.78 14.45
N MET A 78 1.23 7.84 15.27
CA MET A 78 -0.02 8.49 15.70
C MET A 78 -0.78 9.16 14.55
N SER A 79 -0.07 9.71 13.56
CA SER A 79 -0.69 10.35 12.40
C SER A 79 -1.09 9.34 11.31
N PHE A 80 -0.59 8.12 11.34
CA PHE A 80 -0.81 7.13 10.28
C PHE A 80 -2.28 6.72 10.09
N PRO A 81 -3.10 6.51 11.13
CA PRO A 81 -4.53 6.25 10.97
C PRO A 81 -5.25 7.39 10.22
N TYR A 82 -4.89 8.63 10.51
CA TYR A 82 -5.46 9.77 9.80
C TYR A 82 -5.00 9.84 8.34
N ALA A 83 -3.73 9.55 8.06
CA ALA A 83 -3.21 9.43 6.69
C ALA A 83 -3.98 8.36 5.91
N SER A 84 -4.25 7.21 6.53
CA SER A 84 -5.02 6.12 5.92
C SER A 84 -6.46 6.54 5.58
N LEU A 85 -7.14 7.26 6.48
CA LEU A 85 -8.47 7.82 6.22
C LEU A 85 -8.47 8.83 5.06
N LEU A 86 -7.47 9.69 5.00
CA LEU A 86 -7.31 10.64 3.90
C LEU A 86 -7.04 9.92 2.57
N MET A 87 -6.21 8.88 2.59
CA MET A 87 -5.91 8.07 1.40
C MET A 87 -7.16 7.35 0.88
N ILE A 88 -7.95 6.77 1.77
CA ILE A 88 -9.23 6.15 1.43
C ILE A 88 -10.15 7.18 0.76
N LYS A 89 -10.26 8.37 1.33
CA LYS A 89 -11.09 9.44 0.77
C LYS A 89 -10.61 9.90 -0.60
N PHE A 90 -9.30 9.94 -0.80
CA PHE A 90 -8.67 10.32 -2.06
C PHE A 90 -8.91 9.29 -3.16
N VAL A 91 -8.75 8.00 -2.84
CA VAL A 91 -8.85 6.90 -3.83
C VAL A 91 -10.30 6.51 -4.13
N ASN A 92 -11.21 6.73 -3.18
CA ASN A 92 -12.61 6.32 -3.24
C ASN A 92 -13.38 6.71 -4.53
N PRO A 93 -13.25 7.93 -5.09
CA PRO A 93 -13.97 8.30 -6.31
C PRO A 93 -13.51 7.55 -7.57
N ALA A 94 -12.31 6.98 -7.54
CA ALA A 94 -11.70 6.29 -8.69
C ALA A 94 -11.98 4.78 -8.72
N LEU A 95 -12.58 4.22 -7.65
CA LEU A 95 -12.77 2.79 -7.46
C LEU A 95 -14.20 2.34 -7.74
N TYR A 96 -14.32 1.13 -8.28
CA TYR A 96 -15.60 0.39 -8.30
C TYR A 96 -15.95 -0.11 -6.89
N ASP A 97 -17.24 -0.32 -6.60
CA ASP A 97 -17.69 -0.71 -5.26
C ASP A 97 -17.09 -2.04 -4.78
N PHE A 98 -16.82 -2.98 -5.67
CA PHE A 98 -16.17 -4.24 -5.33
C PHE A 98 -14.66 -4.09 -5.02
N GLU A 99 -13.94 -3.21 -5.74
CA GLU A 99 -12.53 -2.89 -5.49
C GLU A 99 -12.37 -2.09 -4.19
N ARG A 100 -13.33 -1.21 -3.93
CA ARG A 100 -13.35 -0.34 -2.75
C ARG A 100 -13.28 -1.12 -1.45
N LYS A 101 -14.10 -2.17 -1.29
CA LYS A 101 -14.10 -2.99 -0.07
C LYS A 101 -12.74 -3.65 0.16
N LEU A 102 -12.11 -4.14 -0.89
CA LEU A 102 -10.82 -4.82 -0.82
C LEU A 102 -9.70 -3.86 -0.46
N ILE A 103 -9.65 -2.69 -1.10
CA ILE A 103 -8.66 -1.64 -0.81
C ILE A 103 -8.85 -1.07 0.60
N LEU A 104 -10.10 -0.85 1.04
CA LEU A 104 -10.42 -0.44 2.41
C LEU A 104 -9.89 -1.42 3.45
N ASN A 105 -10.13 -2.71 3.25
CA ASN A 105 -9.64 -3.75 4.15
C ASN A 105 -8.11 -3.80 4.17
N LEU A 106 -7.47 -3.66 3.01
CA LEU A 106 -6.01 -3.68 2.89
C LEU A 106 -5.36 -2.50 3.63
N ILE A 107 -5.86 -1.28 3.42
CA ILE A 107 -5.37 -0.08 4.10
C ILE A 107 -5.65 -0.17 5.61
N GLY A 108 -6.85 -0.62 5.99
CA GLY A 108 -7.23 -0.80 7.40
C GLY A 108 -6.34 -1.81 8.11
N PHE A 109 -6.10 -2.97 7.49
CA PHE A 109 -5.21 -4.00 8.03
C PHE A 109 -3.75 -3.51 8.14
N SER A 110 -3.23 -2.82 7.13
CA SER A 110 -1.88 -2.26 7.16
C SER A 110 -1.72 -1.21 8.26
N THR A 111 -2.73 -0.36 8.45
CA THR A 111 -2.76 0.64 9.53
C THR A 111 -2.75 -0.03 10.90
N LEU A 112 -3.59 -1.03 11.10
CA LEU A 112 -3.65 -1.81 12.34
C LEU A 112 -2.33 -2.53 12.60
N ALA A 113 -1.75 -3.14 11.56
CA ALA A 113 -0.47 -3.83 11.66
C ALA A 113 0.66 -2.88 12.12
N ILE A 114 0.79 -1.69 11.51
CA ILE A 114 1.78 -0.69 11.93
C ILE A 114 1.56 -0.27 13.39
N CYS A 115 0.31 0.05 13.77
CA CYS A 115 -0.02 0.51 15.12
C CYS A 115 0.23 -0.56 16.20
N LEU A 116 0.14 -1.86 15.88
CA LEU A 116 0.33 -2.94 16.85
C LEU A 116 1.76 -3.49 16.84
N ILE A 117 2.34 -3.73 15.67
CA ILE A 117 3.66 -4.37 15.53
C ILE A 117 4.76 -3.47 16.10
N ILE A 118 4.68 -2.16 15.89
CA ILE A 118 5.74 -1.25 16.35
C ILE A 118 5.84 -1.22 17.88
N PRO A 119 4.77 -0.93 18.65
CA PRO A 119 4.86 -1.01 20.11
C PRO A 119 5.26 -2.40 20.60
N TYR A 120 4.79 -3.48 19.95
CA TYR A 120 5.18 -4.84 20.28
C TYR A 120 6.69 -5.07 20.09
N CYS A 121 7.27 -4.59 19.00
CA CYS A 121 8.72 -4.66 18.77
C CYS A 121 9.50 -3.87 19.82
N TRP A 122 9.01 -2.69 20.21
CA TRP A 122 9.71 -1.81 21.16
C TRP A 122 9.64 -2.31 22.59
N PHE A 123 8.47 -2.75 23.07
CA PHE A 123 8.26 -3.06 24.49
C PHE A 123 8.34 -4.56 24.83
N ILE A 124 8.30 -5.44 23.82
CA ILE A 124 8.34 -6.89 24.06
C ILE A 124 9.54 -7.53 23.36
N ILE A 125 9.69 -7.33 22.04
CA ILE A 125 10.78 -8.00 21.30
C ILE A 125 12.14 -7.44 21.69
N SER A 126 12.29 -6.11 21.77
CA SER A 126 13.56 -5.46 22.05
C SER A 126 14.14 -5.84 23.43
N PRO A 127 13.37 -5.84 24.54
CA PRO A 127 13.89 -6.32 25.83
C PRO A 127 14.27 -7.80 25.83
N ASN A 128 13.46 -8.67 25.19
CA ASN A 128 13.76 -10.12 25.16
C ASN A 128 15.07 -10.42 24.40
N ILE A 129 15.27 -9.78 23.23
CA ILE A 129 16.53 -9.93 22.48
C ILE A 129 17.71 -9.47 23.32
N MET A 130 17.58 -8.38 24.05
CA MET A 130 18.67 -7.90 24.91
C MET A 130 18.94 -8.83 26.07
N LYS A 131 17.93 -9.45 26.67
CA LYS A 131 18.09 -10.45 27.71
C LYS A 131 18.93 -11.64 27.20
N ASP A 132 18.59 -12.16 26.01
CA ASP A 132 19.36 -13.25 25.38
C ASP A 132 20.83 -12.86 25.15
N PHE A 133 21.09 -11.63 24.74
CA PHE A 133 22.47 -11.12 24.59
C PHE A 133 23.23 -11.03 25.91
N THR A 134 22.57 -10.65 27.00
CA THR A 134 23.23 -10.59 28.33
C THR A 134 23.55 -11.96 28.87
N GLU A 135 22.69 -12.94 28.68
CA GLU A 135 22.95 -14.33 29.08
C GLU A 135 24.18 -14.91 28.34
N ILE A 136 24.33 -14.62 27.04
CA ILE A 136 25.49 -15.05 26.24
C ILE A 136 26.77 -14.38 26.74
N THR A 137 26.77 -13.08 27.02
CA THR A 137 27.95 -12.35 27.49
C THR A 137 28.34 -12.71 28.93
N ALA A 138 27.40 -13.10 29.77
CA ALA A 138 27.67 -13.58 31.13
C ALA A 138 28.47 -14.90 31.14
N ILE A 139 28.29 -15.76 30.12
CA ILE A 139 29.05 -17.01 29.97
C ILE A 139 30.53 -16.72 29.73
N ASP A 140 30.86 -15.62 29.04
CA ASP A 140 32.26 -15.28 28.70
C ASP A 140 32.98 -14.47 29.79
N GLN A 141 32.38 -14.27 30.97
CA GLN A 141 32.93 -13.50 32.10
C GLN A 141 33.32 -12.05 31.73
N LEU A 142 32.71 -11.48 30.72
CA LEU A 142 32.94 -10.12 30.29
C LEU A 142 32.07 -9.16 31.13
N SER A 143 32.67 -8.11 31.71
CA SER A 143 31.91 -6.99 32.29
C SER A 143 31.32 -6.18 31.13
N SER A 144 30.04 -6.33 30.89
CA SER A 144 29.36 -5.64 29.77
C SER A 144 28.84 -4.29 30.19
N SER A 145 29.32 -3.25 29.53
CA SER A 145 28.74 -1.90 29.60
C SER A 145 28.00 -1.66 28.29
N TYR A 146 26.68 -1.51 28.34
CA TYR A 146 25.84 -1.39 27.16
C TYR A 146 25.61 0.07 26.76
N ASP A 147 25.93 0.40 25.49
CA ASP A 147 25.55 1.71 24.92
C ASP A 147 24.08 1.69 24.51
N ILE A 148 23.23 2.35 25.33
CA ILE A 148 21.80 2.44 25.09
C ILE A 148 21.48 3.11 23.73
N SER A 149 22.36 4.01 23.27
CA SER A 149 22.15 4.69 21.97
C SER A 149 22.34 3.75 20.80
N MET A 150 23.18 2.72 20.94
CA MET A 150 23.36 1.71 19.91
C MET A 150 22.17 0.75 19.85
N ILE A 151 21.70 0.29 21.02
CA ILE A 151 20.50 -0.56 21.13
C ILE A 151 19.32 0.15 20.49
N TYR A 152 19.09 1.40 20.87
CA TYR A 152 18.05 2.23 20.30
C TYR A 152 18.14 2.34 18.77
N THR A 153 19.33 2.58 18.24
CA THR A 153 19.56 2.73 16.80
C THR A 153 19.20 1.44 16.05
N ILE A 154 19.54 0.28 16.60
CA ILE A 154 19.20 -1.03 16.02
C ILE A 154 17.68 -1.22 16.02
N VAL A 155 17.01 -0.99 17.16
CA VAL A 155 15.55 -1.15 17.26
C VAL A 155 14.82 -0.18 16.32
N LEU A 156 15.30 1.07 16.24
CA LEU A 156 14.76 2.06 15.31
C LEU A 156 14.93 1.64 13.85
N GLY A 157 16.10 1.11 13.49
CA GLY A 157 16.37 0.62 12.13
C GLY A 157 15.47 -0.57 11.75
N ILE A 158 15.27 -1.52 12.64
CA ILE A 158 14.34 -2.64 12.45
C ILE A 158 12.92 -2.11 12.28
N THR A 159 12.50 -1.18 13.14
CA THR A 159 11.16 -0.57 13.08
C THR A 159 10.91 0.10 11.74
N TRP A 160 11.84 0.91 11.25
CA TRP A 160 11.72 1.53 9.93
C TRP A 160 11.66 0.52 8.80
N SER A 161 12.44 -0.57 8.91
CA SER A 161 12.40 -1.66 7.92
C SER A 161 11.02 -2.32 7.85
N ILE A 162 10.38 -2.55 9.00
CA ILE A 162 9.03 -3.11 9.10
C ILE A 162 8.00 -2.14 8.48
N VAL A 163 8.06 -0.85 8.82
CA VAL A 163 7.15 0.18 8.27
C VAL A 163 7.27 0.23 6.75
N ILE A 164 8.48 0.27 6.22
CA ILE A 164 8.73 0.32 4.78
C ILE A 164 8.22 -0.96 4.11
N ALA A 165 8.43 -2.13 4.71
CA ALA A 165 7.93 -3.39 4.19
C ALA A 165 6.39 -3.39 4.09
N ILE A 166 5.69 -2.96 5.14
CA ILE A 166 4.22 -2.90 5.16
C ILE A 166 3.70 -1.90 4.13
N ILE A 167 4.29 -0.72 4.02
CA ILE A 167 3.89 0.30 3.05
C ILE A 167 4.16 -0.18 1.61
N SER A 168 5.31 -0.79 1.37
CA SER A 168 5.67 -1.35 0.06
C SER A 168 4.70 -2.45 -0.36
N LEU A 169 4.40 -3.39 0.55
CA LEU A 169 3.44 -4.46 0.34
C LEU A 169 2.04 -3.91 0.03
N THR A 170 1.58 -2.95 0.82
CA THR A 170 0.26 -2.32 0.63
C THR A 170 0.18 -1.62 -0.73
N SER A 171 1.23 -0.87 -1.10
CA SER A 171 1.30 -0.15 -2.37
C SER A 171 1.32 -1.11 -3.57
N GLN A 172 2.05 -2.21 -3.47
CA GLN A 172 2.09 -3.25 -4.52
C GLN A 172 0.74 -3.97 -4.66
N SER A 173 0.10 -4.28 -3.53
CA SER A 173 -1.22 -4.93 -3.53
C SER A 173 -2.28 -4.03 -4.15
N ILE A 174 -2.29 -2.74 -3.82
CA ILE A 174 -3.19 -1.75 -4.44
C ILE A 174 -2.89 -1.63 -5.94
N SER A 175 -1.61 -1.54 -6.32
CA SER A 175 -1.21 -1.51 -7.74
C SER A 175 -1.65 -2.77 -8.48
N GLY A 176 -1.56 -3.95 -7.87
CA GLY A 176 -2.00 -5.22 -8.46
C GLY A 176 -3.51 -5.32 -8.63
N ILE A 177 -4.30 -4.59 -7.81
CA ILE A 177 -5.76 -4.51 -7.95
C ILE A 177 -6.15 -3.55 -9.09
N LEU A 178 -5.43 -2.43 -9.21
CA LEU A 178 -5.76 -1.37 -10.17
C LEU A 178 -5.22 -1.62 -11.58
N VAL A 179 -4.11 -2.35 -11.69
CA VAL A 179 -3.43 -2.63 -12.97
C VAL A 179 -3.47 -4.12 -13.24
N ASP A 180 -3.94 -4.49 -14.43
CA ASP A 180 -4.00 -5.89 -14.85
C ASP A 180 -2.60 -6.53 -14.81
N ARG A 181 -2.49 -7.67 -14.11
CA ARG A 181 -1.22 -8.35 -13.84
C ARG A 181 -0.49 -8.82 -15.10
N ASP A 182 -1.25 -9.10 -16.17
CA ASP A 182 -0.73 -9.57 -17.44
C ASP A 182 -0.34 -8.42 -18.39
N ASN A 183 -0.59 -7.18 -18.00
CA ASN A 183 -0.22 -6.02 -18.78
C ASN A 183 1.26 -5.65 -18.55
N ILE A 184 2.00 -5.44 -19.61
CA ILE A 184 3.41 -4.98 -19.60
C ILE A 184 3.59 -3.70 -18.76
N GLU A 185 2.54 -2.89 -18.59
CA GLU A 185 2.53 -1.66 -17.80
C GLU A 185 2.60 -1.90 -16.28
N SER A 186 2.28 -3.08 -15.77
CA SER A 186 2.35 -3.39 -14.33
C SER A 186 3.80 -3.51 -13.82
N THR A 187 4.69 -4.01 -14.65
CA THR A 187 6.11 -4.24 -14.31
C THR A 187 6.85 -2.95 -13.92
N PRO A 188 6.75 -1.83 -14.66
CA PRO A 188 7.44 -0.60 -14.29
C PRO A 188 6.93 0.02 -12.98
N VAL A 189 5.65 -0.16 -12.62
CA VAL A 189 5.09 0.35 -11.36
C VAL A 189 5.67 -0.39 -10.16
N LYS A 190 5.78 -1.72 -10.21
CA LYS A 190 6.42 -2.51 -9.15
C LYS A 190 7.87 -2.11 -8.92
N TRP A 191 8.65 -1.97 -9.98
CA TRP A 191 10.04 -1.54 -9.89
C TRP A 191 10.18 -0.15 -9.27
N ARG A 192 9.29 0.79 -9.59
CA ARG A 192 9.28 2.13 -8.97
C ARG A 192 9.04 2.06 -7.47
N ILE A 193 8.08 1.23 -7.02
CA ILE A 193 7.78 1.04 -5.60
C ILE A 193 9.01 0.47 -4.88
N HIS A 194 9.65 -0.57 -5.42
CA HIS A 194 10.86 -1.14 -4.84
C HIS A 194 11.99 -0.12 -4.77
N MET A 195 12.28 0.60 -5.87
CA MET A 195 13.35 1.60 -5.91
C MET A 195 13.14 2.70 -4.89
N ILE A 196 11.91 3.22 -4.73
CA ILE A 196 11.59 4.23 -3.73
C ILE A 196 11.77 3.67 -2.32
N SER A 197 11.28 2.45 -2.05
CA SER A 197 11.40 1.79 -0.75
C SER A 197 12.86 1.55 -0.35
N LEU A 198 13.67 1.06 -1.29
CA LEU A 198 15.10 0.83 -1.08
C LEU A 198 15.87 2.13 -0.85
N PHE A 199 15.54 3.17 -1.59
CA PHE A 199 16.17 4.48 -1.43
C PHE A 199 15.87 5.08 -0.05
N ILE A 200 14.61 5.01 0.39
CA ILE A 200 14.22 5.47 1.73
C ILE A 200 14.94 4.65 2.79
N LEU A 201 14.99 3.33 2.65
CA LEU A 201 15.69 2.45 3.59
C LEU A 201 17.18 2.77 3.67
N PHE A 202 17.83 3.04 2.52
CA PHE A 202 19.23 3.45 2.46
C PHE A 202 19.49 4.74 3.24
N LEU A 203 18.60 5.73 3.12
CA LEU A 203 18.72 6.99 3.85
C LEU A 203 18.52 6.80 5.36
N LEU A 204 17.62 5.91 5.77
CA LEU A 204 17.29 5.67 7.19
C LEU A 204 18.32 4.79 7.89
N LEU A 205 18.92 3.83 7.21
CA LEU A 205 19.95 2.92 7.74
C LEU A 205 21.38 3.47 7.57
N SER A 206 21.55 4.77 7.74
CA SER A 206 22.88 5.38 7.69
C SER A 206 23.68 5.11 8.98
N GLY A 207 25.01 5.22 8.90
CA GLY A 207 25.91 5.06 10.07
C GLY A 207 26.16 3.59 10.45
N PRO A 208 26.04 3.20 11.74
CA PRO A 208 26.40 1.86 12.21
C PRO A 208 25.55 0.74 11.63
N LEU A 209 24.35 1.06 11.12
CA LEU A 209 23.45 0.10 10.48
C LEU A 209 23.66 -0.06 8.97
N SER A 210 24.61 0.69 8.39
CA SER A 210 24.86 0.61 6.94
C SER A 210 25.18 -0.79 6.42
N PRO A 211 25.85 -1.71 7.16
CA PRO A 211 26.06 -3.08 6.67
C PRO A 211 24.76 -3.88 6.57
N LEU A 212 23.74 -3.54 7.38
CA LEU A 212 22.44 -4.24 7.38
C LEU A 212 21.52 -3.79 6.24
N TRP A 213 21.86 -2.71 5.54
CA TRP A 213 21.03 -2.18 4.45
C TRP A 213 20.78 -3.22 3.35
N LEU A 214 21.83 -3.91 2.90
CA LEU A 214 21.73 -4.87 1.80
C LEU A 214 20.89 -6.11 2.18
N PRO A 215 21.17 -6.84 3.30
CA PRO A 215 20.36 -7.99 3.68
C PRO A 215 18.91 -7.62 3.99
N LEU A 216 18.64 -6.48 4.62
CA LEU A 216 17.27 -6.01 4.88
C LEU A 216 16.54 -5.66 3.59
N SER A 217 17.22 -5.01 2.64
CA SER A 217 16.67 -4.67 1.33
C SER A 217 16.25 -5.92 0.55
N VAL A 218 17.12 -6.92 0.48
CA VAL A 218 16.83 -8.20 -0.17
C VAL A 218 15.66 -8.91 0.53
N SER A 219 15.65 -8.95 1.86
CA SER A 219 14.56 -9.53 2.64
C SER A 219 13.22 -8.86 2.39
N ILE A 220 13.18 -7.54 2.30
CA ILE A 220 11.95 -6.78 2.01
C ILE A 220 11.45 -7.10 0.60
N ILE A 221 12.33 -7.14 -0.41
CA ILE A 221 11.93 -7.48 -1.77
C ILE A 221 11.35 -8.90 -1.83
N ILE A 222 12.06 -9.88 -1.27
CA ILE A 222 11.60 -11.28 -1.25
C ILE A 222 10.26 -11.40 -0.54
N LEU A 223 10.13 -10.79 0.63
CA LEU A 223 8.90 -10.83 1.43
C LEU A 223 7.72 -10.20 0.68
N THR A 224 7.92 -9.02 0.11
CA THR A 224 6.86 -8.30 -0.61
C THR A 224 6.44 -9.04 -1.88
N GLU A 225 7.37 -9.58 -2.67
CA GLU A 225 7.03 -10.39 -3.85
C GLU A 225 6.37 -11.72 -3.47
N PHE A 226 6.84 -12.37 -2.40
CA PHE A 226 6.23 -13.61 -1.91
C PHE A 226 4.79 -13.41 -1.46
N ILE A 227 4.53 -12.40 -0.62
CA ILE A 227 3.17 -12.10 -0.14
C ILE A 227 2.29 -11.63 -1.30
N HIS A 228 2.83 -10.80 -2.21
CA HIS A 228 2.09 -10.37 -3.40
C HIS A 228 1.70 -11.56 -4.31
N ALA A 229 2.56 -12.59 -4.40
CA ALA A 229 2.24 -13.81 -5.14
C ALA A 229 1.13 -14.66 -4.47
N LEU A 230 0.98 -14.56 -3.14
CA LEU A 230 -0.08 -15.26 -2.40
C LEU A 230 -1.44 -14.55 -2.48
N ILE A 231 -1.47 -13.25 -2.80
CA ILE A 231 -2.73 -12.52 -2.95
C ILE A 231 -3.38 -12.95 -4.27
N PRO A 232 -4.55 -13.60 -4.24
CA PRO A 232 -5.20 -14.02 -5.47
C PRO A 232 -5.62 -12.80 -6.30
N SER A 233 -5.09 -12.69 -7.50
CA SER A 233 -5.43 -11.64 -8.46
C SER A 233 -6.79 -11.92 -9.12
N LYS A 234 -7.83 -12.11 -8.32
CA LYS A 234 -9.13 -12.62 -8.78
C LYS A 234 -10.02 -11.57 -9.45
N SER A 235 -9.65 -10.29 -9.44
CA SER A 235 -10.57 -9.23 -9.91
C SER A 235 -10.12 -8.47 -11.15
N THR A 236 -8.89 -8.60 -11.59
CA THR A 236 -8.32 -7.69 -12.59
C THR A 236 -8.31 -8.20 -14.02
N SER A 237 -8.59 -9.47 -14.25
CA SER A 237 -8.74 -10.00 -15.62
C SER A 237 -10.07 -9.62 -16.30
N LEU A 238 -10.93 -8.85 -15.61
CA LEU A 238 -12.25 -8.51 -16.15
C LEU A 238 -12.23 -7.37 -17.18
N ILE A 239 -11.22 -6.48 -17.14
CA ILE A 239 -11.18 -5.33 -18.05
C ILE A 239 -9.80 -5.24 -18.69
N GLN A 240 -9.71 -5.67 -19.94
CA GLN A 240 -8.56 -5.35 -20.77
C GLN A 240 -8.74 -3.94 -21.31
N SER A 241 -7.83 -3.00 -20.95
CA SER A 241 -7.93 -1.60 -21.36
C SER A 241 -7.81 -1.45 -22.88
N GLY A 242 -8.83 -0.86 -23.51
CA GLY A 242 -8.78 -0.46 -24.91
C GLY A 242 -8.26 0.97 -25.07
N PHE A 243 -7.66 1.26 -26.22
CA PHE A 243 -7.26 2.63 -26.55
C PHE A 243 -8.47 3.48 -26.91
N THR A 244 -8.44 4.74 -26.49
CA THR A 244 -9.45 5.74 -26.90
C THR A 244 -9.21 6.10 -28.36
N THR A 245 -10.22 5.94 -29.21
CA THR A 245 -10.16 6.36 -30.61
C THR A 245 -11.06 7.57 -30.82
N LEU A 246 -10.70 8.41 -31.80
CA LEU A 246 -11.53 9.54 -32.20
C LEU A 246 -12.30 9.18 -33.48
N ASN A 247 -13.57 9.50 -33.52
CA ASN A 247 -14.38 9.42 -34.73
C ASN A 247 -13.98 10.54 -35.70
N SER A 248 -14.43 10.42 -36.95
CA SER A 248 -14.20 11.44 -37.98
C SER A 248 -14.81 12.81 -37.67
N ASP A 249 -15.76 12.86 -36.74
CA ASP A 249 -16.43 14.08 -36.23
C ASP A 249 -15.75 14.68 -35.00
N GLY A 250 -14.61 14.10 -34.56
CA GLY A 250 -13.87 14.52 -33.37
C GLY A 250 -14.43 14.02 -32.04
N SER A 251 -15.51 13.24 -32.05
CA SER A 251 -16.06 12.64 -30.84
C SER A 251 -15.19 11.48 -30.33
N ILE A 252 -15.12 11.32 -29.01
CA ILE A 252 -14.38 10.23 -28.37
C ILE A 252 -15.17 8.93 -28.54
N ASN A 253 -14.51 7.93 -29.11
CA ASN A 253 -15.05 6.57 -29.25
C ASN A 253 -14.29 5.61 -28.32
N ARG A 254 -15.01 5.09 -27.31
CA ARG A 254 -14.52 4.08 -26.35
C ARG A 254 -15.41 2.87 -26.43
N VAL A 255 -14.96 1.86 -27.12
CA VAL A 255 -15.72 0.61 -27.32
C VAL A 255 -15.35 -0.39 -26.22
N ALA A 256 -16.35 -0.97 -25.58
CA ALA A 256 -16.17 -2.10 -24.68
C ALA A 256 -16.90 -3.33 -25.22
N VAL A 257 -16.25 -4.48 -25.16
CA VAL A 257 -16.83 -5.79 -25.48
C VAL A 257 -17.04 -6.53 -24.17
N LEU A 258 -18.29 -6.92 -23.92
CA LEU A 258 -18.66 -7.82 -22.84
C LEU A 258 -18.51 -9.27 -23.34
N ASP A 259 -17.41 -9.92 -22.96
CA ASP A 259 -17.12 -11.31 -23.32
C ASP A 259 -17.69 -12.24 -22.23
N CYS A 260 -18.86 -12.80 -22.52
CA CYS A 260 -19.59 -13.67 -21.60
C CYS A 260 -19.26 -15.13 -21.89
N ASN A 261 -18.56 -15.80 -20.96
CA ASN A 261 -18.15 -17.19 -21.10
C ASN A 261 -19.29 -18.20 -20.86
N CYS A 262 -20.39 -17.78 -20.21
CA CYS A 262 -21.57 -18.63 -19.91
C CYS A 262 -21.19 -20.01 -19.35
N GLU A 263 -20.35 -20.05 -18.29
CA GLU A 263 -19.86 -21.30 -17.67
C GLU A 263 -19.16 -22.23 -18.69
N ASP A 264 -18.27 -21.69 -19.49
CA ASP A 264 -17.52 -22.37 -20.56
C ASP A 264 -18.39 -22.88 -21.75
N SER A 265 -19.68 -22.50 -21.79
CA SER A 265 -20.57 -22.89 -22.90
C SER A 265 -20.39 -22.00 -24.12
N CYS A 266 -19.80 -20.84 -24.01
CA CYS A 266 -19.53 -19.91 -25.10
C CYS A 266 -18.03 -19.73 -25.32
N PRO A 267 -17.58 -19.68 -26.59
CA PRO A 267 -16.15 -19.45 -26.84
C PRO A 267 -15.76 -18.05 -26.42
N SER A 268 -14.68 -17.95 -25.66
CA SER A 268 -14.07 -16.67 -25.30
C SER A 268 -13.47 -15.98 -26.53
N LEU A 269 -13.44 -14.66 -26.49
CA LEU A 269 -12.90 -13.86 -27.59
C LEU A 269 -11.38 -14.10 -27.71
N ILE A 270 -10.95 -14.64 -28.83
CA ILE A 270 -9.54 -14.90 -29.12
C ILE A 270 -9.00 -13.68 -29.89
N ASN A 271 -7.94 -13.06 -29.39
CA ASN A 271 -7.26 -11.91 -29.99
C ASN A 271 -8.17 -10.69 -30.23
N PRO A 272 -8.69 -10.05 -29.18
CA PRO A 272 -9.47 -8.82 -29.35
C PRO A 272 -8.63 -7.71 -30.00
N PRO A 273 -9.26 -6.82 -30.78
CA PRO A 273 -8.57 -5.64 -31.31
C PRO A 273 -8.00 -4.78 -30.17
N SER A 274 -6.80 -4.24 -30.35
CA SER A 274 -6.10 -3.42 -29.33
C SER A 274 -6.82 -2.12 -28.95
N ASN A 275 -7.76 -1.67 -29.78
CA ASN A 275 -8.57 -0.46 -29.55
C ASN A 275 -9.87 -0.69 -28.78
N VAL A 276 -10.14 -1.92 -28.33
CA VAL A 276 -11.38 -2.30 -27.66
C VAL A 276 -11.09 -2.78 -26.25
N ALA A 277 -11.82 -2.27 -25.27
CA ALA A 277 -11.76 -2.79 -23.92
C ALA A 277 -12.57 -4.09 -23.83
N VAL A 278 -11.96 -5.17 -23.34
CA VAL A 278 -12.67 -6.45 -23.16
C VAL A 278 -12.99 -6.62 -21.68
N ILE A 279 -14.27 -6.79 -21.39
CA ILE A 279 -14.79 -7.06 -20.04
C ILE A 279 -15.19 -8.54 -20.03
N LYS A 280 -14.36 -9.37 -19.41
CA LYS A 280 -14.66 -10.81 -19.28
C LYS A 280 -15.61 -11.03 -18.12
N THR A 281 -16.66 -11.80 -18.36
CA THR A 281 -17.67 -12.18 -17.36
C THR A 281 -17.96 -13.67 -17.46
N GLU A 282 -18.12 -14.35 -16.32
CA GLU A 282 -18.41 -15.79 -16.32
C GLU A 282 -19.83 -16.06 -16.82
N SER A 283 -20.83 -15.38 -16.25
CA SER A 283 -22.24 -15.55 -16.67
C SER A 283 -23.09 -14.39 -16.17
N ILE A 284 -23.36 -13.39 -17.01
CA ILE A 284 -24.14 -12.19 -16.62
C ILE A 284 -25.59 -12.55 -16.26
N CYS A 285 -26.13 -13.58 -16.89
CA CYS A 285 -27.53 -13.97 -16.72
C CYS A 285 -27.79 -14.89 -15.53
N LEU A 286 -26.79 -15.60 -15.03
CA LEU A 286 -26.91 -16.61 -13.98
C LEU A 286 -26.31 -16.16 -12.65
N ASN A 287 -25.36 -15.23 -12.69
CA ASN A 287 -24.64 -14.77 -11.52
C ASN A 287 -24.95 -13.30 -11.22
N ASP A 288 -25.68 -13.04 -10.12
CA ASP A 288 -26.07 -11.69 -9.70
C ASP A 288 -24.87 -10.81 -9.42
N GLU A 289 -23.76 -11.34 -8.87
CA GLU A 289 -22.56 -10.59 -8.60
C GLU A 289 -21.88 -10.12 -9.90
N SER A 290 -21.78 -10.99 -10.90
CA SER A 290 -21.25 -10.63 -12.22
C SER A 290 -22.14 -9.60 -12.91
N ASN A 291 -23.46 -9.69 -12.76
CA ASN A 291 -24.41 -8.75 -13.30
C ASN A 291 -24.29 -7.37 -12.64
N GLU A 292 -24.20 -7.30 -11.30
CA GLU A 292 -24.00 -6.06 -10.58
C GLU A 292 -22.68 -5.36 -10.97
N ARG A 293 -21.60 -6.11 -11.12
CA ARG A 293 -20.30 -5.58 -11.58
C ARG A 293 -20.40 -4.95 -12.96
N VAL A 294 -21.08 -5.62 -13.90
CA VAL A 294 -21.30 -5.08 -15.25
C VAL A 294 -22.14 -3.81 -15.20
N ILE A 295 -23.22 -3.78 -14.39
CA ILE A 295 -24.05 -2.58 -14.21
C ILE A 295 -23.22 -1.41 -13.68
N GLN A 296 -22.33 -1.64 -12.74
CA GLN A 296 -21.46 -0.60 -12.20
C GLN A 296 -20.51 -0.05 -13.26
N ILE A 297 -19.93 -0.91 -14.08
CA ILE A 297 -19.05 -0.52 -15.19
C ILE A 297 -19.84 0.32 -16.21
N LEU A 298 -21.07 -0.08 -16.54
CA LEU A 298 -21.96 0.66 -17.44
C LEU A 298 -22.33 2.02 -16.87
N LYS A 299 -22.68 2.10 -15.59
CA LYS A 299 -22.99 3.35 -14.87
C LYS A 299 -21.83 4.34 -14.83
N SER A 300 -20.59 3.87 -14.90
CA SER A 300 -19.40 4.75 -14.91
C SER A 300 -19.30 5.64 -16.14
N LYS A 301 -20.11 5.39 -17.19
CA LYS A 301 -20.13 6.12 -18.48
C LYS A 301 -18.74 6.29 -19.12
N ARG A 302 -17.83 5.38 -18.85
CA ARG A 302 -16.47 5.42 -19.42
C ARG A 302 -16.43 4.96 -20.88
N TYR A 303 -17.46 4.24 -21.33
CA TYR A 303 -17.55 3.69 -22.66
C TYR A 303 -18.73 4.31 -23.42
N THR A 304 -18.54 4.50 -24.72
CA THR A 304 -19.54 5.08 -25.64
C THR A 304 -20.28 4.03 -26.44
N LYS A 305 -19.75 2.81 -26.52
CA LYS A 305 -20.37 1.70 -27.25
C LYS A 305 -20.06 0.38 -26.56
N PHE A 306 -21.10 -0.45 -26.39
CA PHE A 306 -20.97 -1.79 -25.83
C PHE A 306 -21.36 -2.83 -26.86
N ILE A 307 -20.57 -3.92 -26.90
CA ILE A 307 -20.82 -5.09 -27.75
C ILE A 307 -20.83 -6.30 -26.82
N VAL A 308 -21.91 -7.06 -26.83
CA VAL A 308 -22.02 -8.32 -26.06
C VAL A 308 -21.66 -9.47 -26.99
N THR A 309 -20.72 -10.30 -26.56
CA THR A 309 -20.33 -11.53 -27.26
C THR A 309 -20.68 -12.76 -26.43
N GLY A 310 -20.78 -13.90 -27.07
CA GLY A 310 -21.07 -15.17 -26.41
C GLY A 310 -22.54 -15.61 -26.46
N CYS A 311 -23.49 -14.68 -26.46
CA CYS A 311 -24.92 -15.02 -26.60
C CYS A 311 -25.71 -13.97 -27.38
N ASN A 312 -26.97 -14.28 -27.70
CA ASN A 312 -27.87 -13.34 -28.38
C ASN A 312 -28.46 -12.25 -27.47
N GLY A 313 -28.02 -12.16 -26.20
CA GLY A 313 -28.49 -11.16 -25.23
C GLY A 313 -29.92 -11.37 -24.71
N ILE A 314 -30.64 -12.38 -25.13
CA ILE A 314 -32.03 -12.66 -24.67
C ILE A 314 -32.09 -12.92 -23.15
N PRO A 315 -31.20 -13.73 -22.57
CA PRO A 315 -31.25 -14.03 -21.12
C PRO A 315 -30.77 -12.90 -20.22
N ILE A 316 -30.18 -11.83 -20.74
CA ILE A 316 -29.63 -10.72 -19.90
C ILE A 316 -30.80 -10.04 -19.15
N PRO A 317 -30.64 -9.75 -17.83
CA PRO A 317 -31.66 -9.09 -17.03
C PRO A 317 -32.11 -7.75 -17.61
N LYS A 318 -33.40 -7.42 -17.47
CA LYS A 318 -34.00 -6.20 -18.05
C LYS A 318 -33.25 -4.93 -17.65
N ILE A 319 -32.85 -4.81 -16.40
CA ILE A 319 -32.11 -3.66 -15.88
C ILE A 319 -30.80 -3.46 -16.63
N THR A 320 -30.03 -4.52 -16.85
CA THR A 320 -28.77 -4.49 -17.58
C THR A 320 -28.98 -4.12 -19.06
N LYS A 321 -30.05 -4.63 -19.68
CA LYS A 321 -30.43 -4.24 -21.04
C LYS A 321 -30.78 -2.76 -21.18
N GLU A 322 -31.49 -2.20 -20.21
CA GLU A 322 -31.80 -0.77 -20.19
C GLU A 322 -30.53 0.08 -20.16
N TYR A 323 -29.56 -0.31 -19.33
CA TYR A 323 -28.25 0.39 -19.28
C TYR A 323 -27.44 0.19 -20.57
N LEU A 324 -27.45 -0.99 -21.17
CA LEU A 324 -26.77 -1.24 -22.46
C LEU A 324 -27.38 -0.41 -23.60
N ASN A 325 -28.70 -0.20 -23.59
CA ASN A 325 -29.39 0.56 -24.63
C ASN A 325 -29.35 2.09 -24.39
N SER A 326 -29.05 2.53 -23.16
CA SER A 326 -28.96 3.96 -22.81
C SER A 326 -27.53 4.51 -22.92
N SER A 327 -26.57 3.65 -23.22
CA SER A 327 -25.16 3.97 -23.42
C SER A 327 -24.85 3.98 -24.90
#